data_841a03bfc20890ebb58b4dad835887bd
#
_entry.id   841a03bfc20890ebb58b4dad835887bd
#
_cell.length_a   1.000
_cell.length_b   1.000
_cell.length_c   1.000
_cell.angle_alpha   90.00
_cell.angle_beta   90.00
_cell.angle_gamma   90.00
#
_symmetry.space_group_name_H-M   'P 1'
#
loop_
_entity.id
_entity.type
_entity.pdbx_description
1 polymer ?
#
loop_
_entity_poly.entity_id
_entity_poly.type
_entity_poly.pdbx_seq_one_letter_code
_entity_poly.pdbx_strand_id
1 'polypeptide(L)'
;MAPMAPRLPLEVVNLIIDDLAKHNDKLSSIKACALVCHSFLLLCRKHIFASVTLNAQQSFSPSLSPTSDDLNHLLSNSPHLAVYVLNLDYRVNKNEFVKERILWLLPMFKKLIKLQSLRISYMLSRSDESDWMSSSERKVLLPLLHFPTLTSISLTNIKNFPIADLAGCVNLKRLEIHSLKCSPNGVGTFLEILPPTPAMLERLVINTGNVKPVQLLCDAQRPDGKPIIDFSSLKEIRSNITRLDSMTELFGKCRNLYKINLASMSLPHITSSSI
;
A
#
# COMPACT_ATOMS: atom_id res chain seq x y z
N MET A 1 -35.58 -42.16 15.62
CA MET A 1 -35.26 -40.73 15.37
C MET A 1 -33.84 -40.52 15.87
N ALA A 2 -32.92 -40.20 14.96
CA ALA A 2 -31.56 -39.85 15.36
C ALA A 2 -31.61 -38.47 16.06
N PRO A 3 -30.91 -38.25 17.18
CA PRO A 3 -30.85 -36.96 17.84
C PRO A 3 -30.22 -35.94 16.87
N MET A 4 -30.94 -34.85 16.60
CA MET A 4 -30.38 -33.75 15.82
C MET A 4 -29.17 -33.17 16.57
N ALA A 5 -28.00 -33.30 15.99
CA ALA A 5 -26.82 -32.69 16.55
C ALA A 5 -27.01 -31.17 16.71
N PRO A 6 -26.63 -30.60 17.85
CA PRO A 6 -26.75 -29.15 18.09
C PRO A 6 -26.05 -28.38 16.99
N ARG A 7 -26.78 -27.59 16.21
CA ARG A 7 -26.21 -26.72 15.17
C ARG A 7 -25.72 -25.42 15.82
N LEU A 8 -24.44 -25.11 15.64
CA LEU A 8 -23.90 -23.82 16.03
C LEU A 8 -24.63 -22.69 15.26
N PRO A 9 -25.08 -21.63 15.94
CA PRO A 9 -25.60 -20.44 15.28
C PRO A 9 -24.55 -19.86 14.31
N LEU A 10 -25.01 -19.34 13.16
CA LEU A 10 -24.13 -18.82 12.12
C LEU A 10 -23.31 -17.61 12.60
N GLU A 11 -23.84 -16.85 13.54
CA GLU A 11 -23.16 -15.71 14.19
C GLU A 11 -21.93 -16.17 14.98
N VAL A 12 -22.03 -17.29 15.69
CA VAL A 12 -20.91 -17.88 16.44
C VAL A 12 -19.85 -18.39 15.47
N VAL A 13 -20.26 -19.04 14.37
CA VAL A 13 -19.34 -19.47 13.32
C VAL A 13 -18.61 -18.27 12.71
N ASN A 14 -19.32 -17.17 12.43
CA ASN A 14 -18.70 -15.94 11.91
C ASN A 14 -17.66 -15.37 12.89
N LEU A 15 -17.96 -15.32 14.19
CA LEU A 15 -17.01 -14.86 15.20
C LEU A 15 -15.75 -15.73 15.24
N ILE A 16 -15.91 -17.06 15.15
CA ILE A 16 -14.77 -17.99 15.10
C ILE A 16 -13.90 -17.74 13.86
N ILE A 17 -14.53 -17.56 12.68
CA ILE A 17 -13.81 -17.30 11.44
C ILE A 17 -13.11 -15.93 11.53
N ASP A 18 -13.76 -14.90 12.07
CA ASP A 18 -13.17 -13.58 12.26
C ASP A 18 -11.97 -13.60 13.23
N ASP A 19 -12.04 -14.43 14.26
CA ASP A 19 -10.92 -14.61 15.19
C ASP A 19 -9.77 -15.39 14.57
N LEU A 20 -10.07 -16.45 13.84
CA LEU A 20 -9.06 -17.17 13.04
C LEU A 20 -8.31 -16.25 12.06
N ALA A 21 -9.02 -15.29 11.45
CA ALA A 21 -8.45 -14.36 10.49
C ALA A 21 -7.47 -13.35 11.09
N LYS A 22 -7.57 -13.05 12.40
CA LYS A 22 -6.65 -12.11 13.08
C LYS A 22 -5.22 -12.65 13.22
N HIS A 23 -5.07 -13.95 13.11
CA HIS A 23 -3.76 -14.61 13.22
C HIS A 23 -3.18 -14.81 11.82
N ASN A 24 -2.15 -14.04 11.46
CA ASN A 24 -1.54 -13.98 10.12
C ASN A 24 -1.13 -15.34 9.53
N ASP A 25 -0.87 -16.34 10.38
CA ASP A 25 -0.39 -17.66 9.96
C ASP A 25 -1.52 -18.62 9.53
N LYS A 26 -2.78 -18.17 9.59
CA LYS A 26 -3.94 -19.06 9.49
C LYS A 26 -4.81 -18.89 8.23
N LEU A 27 -4.31 -18.23 7.18
CA LEU A 27 -5.05 -18.15 5.90
C LEU A 27 -5.32 -19.55 5.33
N SER A 28 -4.43 -20.52 5.56
CA SER A 28 -4.63 -21.93 5.23
C SER A 28 -5.82 -22.53 5.95
N SER A 29 -5.99 -22.21 7.25
CA SER A 29 -7.14 -22.67 8.06
C SER A 29 -8.45 -22.06 7.56
N ILE A 30 -8.45 -20.79 7.18
CA ILE A 30 -9.64 -20.13 6.61
C ILE A 30 -10.00 -20.74 5.25
N LYS A 31 -8.99 -21.03 4.41
CA LYS A 31 -9.21 -21.76 3.14
C LYS A 31 -9.78 -23.15 3.38
N ALA A 32 -9.29 -23.88 4.39
CA ALA A 32 -9.84 -25.18 4.76
C ALA A 32 -11.30 -25.05 5.25
N CYS A 33 -11.60 -24.07 6.10
CA CYS A 33 -12.98 -23.77 6.51
C CYS A 33 -13.90 -23.46 5.33
N ALA A 34 -13.42 -22.73 4.32
CA ALA A 34 -14.19 -22.41 3.12
C ALA A 34 -14.63 -23.64 2.31
N LEU A 35 -13.94 -24.77 2.47
CA LEU A 35 -14.26 -26.03 1.77
C LEU A 35 -15.29 -26.90 2.52
N VAL A 36 -15.66 -26.56 3.75
CA VAL A 36 -16.56 -27.36 4.56
C VAL A 36 -18.00 -27.35 4.01
N CYS A 37 -18.55 -26.14 3.77
CA CYS A 37 -19.86 -25.97 3.16
C CYS A 37 -20.04 -24.56 2.60
N HIS A 38 -21.12 -24.34 1.84
CA HIS A 38 -21.41 -23.06 1.18
C HIS A 38 -21.52 -21.88 2.19
N SER A 39 -22.15 -22.09 3.35
CA SER A 39 -22.25 -21.04 4.37
C SER A 39 -20.89 -20.60 4.90
N PHE A 40 -19.99 -21.55 5.14
CA PHE A 40 -18.60 -21.26 5.55
C PHE A 40 -17.84 -20.56 4.43
N LEU A 41 -17.99 -20.97 3.17
CA LEU A 41 -17.39 -20.30 2.03
C LEU A 41 -17.77 -18.80 1.99
N LEU A 42 -19.05 -18.48 2.19
CA LEU A 42 -19.51 -17.09 2.17
C LEU A 42 -18.85 -16.25 3.28
N LEU A 43 -18.72 -16.81 4.48
CA LEU A 43 -18.07 -16.14 5.61
C LEU A 43 -16.56 -15.99 5.42
N CYS A 44 -15.89 -17.00 4.84
CA CYS A 44 -14.45 -16.99 4.61
C CYS A 44 -14.02 -16.06 3.48
N ARG A 45 -14.85 -15.78 2.47
CA ARG A 45 -14.51 -14.95 1.30
C ARG A 45 -13.97 -13.58 1.68
N LYS A 46 -14.58 -12.91 2.66
CA LYS A 46 -14.14 -11.57 3.13
C LYS A 46 -12.69 -11.57 3.64
N HIS A 47 -12.18 -12.70 4.15
CA HIS A 47 -10.82 -12.84 4.66
C HIS A 47 -9.86 -13.34 3.58
N ILE A 48 -10.31 -14.28 2.75
CA ILE A 48 -9.49 -14.85 1.68
C ILE A 48 -9.11 -13.78 0.65
N PHE A 49 -10.06 -12.90 0.31
CA PHE A 49 -9.87 -11.85 -0.69
C PHE A 49 -9.52 -10.49 -0.11
N ALA A 50 -9.44 -10.33 1.23
CA ALA A 50 -9.11 -9.05 1.86
C ALA A 50 -7.78 -8.46 1.39
N SER A 51 -6.79 -9.32 1.14
CA SER A 51 -5.45 -8.90 0.72
C SER A 51 -5.04 -9.64 -0.55
N VAL A 52 -4.71 -8.88 -1.57
CA VAL A 52 -4.29 -9.38 -2.87
C VAL A 52 -2.90 -8.87 -3.18
N THR A 53 -1.99 -9.78 -3.51
CA THR A 53 -0.65 -9.44 -4.01
C THR A 53 -0.61 -9.75 -5.50
N LEU A 54 -0.26 -8.78 -6.32
CA LEU A 54 -0.13 -8.91 -7.75
C LEU A 54 1.32 -8.70 -8.17
N ASN A 55 1.83 -9.64 -8.91
CA ASN A 55 3.11 -9.48 -9.59
C ASN A 55 2.86 -9.08 -11.05
N ALA A 56 3.45 -7.97 -11.49
CA ALA A 56 3.35 -7.52 -12.88
C ALA A 56 4.08 -8.44 -13.87
N GLN A 57 4.76 -9.49 -13.38
CA GLN A 57 5.48 -10.46 -14.21
C GLN A 57 4.65 -11.71 -14.49
N GLN A 58 4.69 -12.12 -15.77
CA GLN A 58 4.65 -13.54 -16.09
C GLN A 58 6.07 -14.09 -15.85
N SER A 59 6.30 -14.74 -14.73
CA SER A 59 7.49 -15.56 -14.60
C SER A 59 7.30 -16.79 -15.49
N PHE A 60 8.31 -17.13 -16.29
CA PHE A 60 8.40 -18.43 -16.98
C PHE A 60 8.47 -19.59 -15.98
N SER A 61 8.62 -19.30 -14.70
CA SER A 61 8.42 -20.24 -13.61
C SER A 61 6.96 -20.24 -13.17
N PRO A 62 6.31 -21.37 -12.92
CA PRO A 62 5.01 -21.45 -12.28
C PRO A 62 5.15 -20.99 -10.82
N SER A 63 5.39 -19.69 -10.63
CA SER A 63 5.42 -19.12 -9.29
C SER A 63 3.99 -19.16 -8.75
N LEU A 64 3.86 -19.62 -7.51
CA LEU A 64 2.59 -19.73 -6.77
C LEU A 64 1.89 -18.39 -6.51
N SER A 65 2.40 -17.28 -7.07
CA SER A 65 1.83 -15.94 -6.87
C SER A 65 0.86 -15.62 -8.01
N PRO A 66 -0.37 -15.18 -7.69
CA PRO A 66 -1.36 -14.82 -8.69
C PRO A 66 -0.84 -13.67 -9.56
N THR A 67 -1.09 -13.77 -10.85
CA THR A 67 -0.79 -12.74 -11.83
C THR A 67 -1.92 -11.71 -11.91
N SER A 68 -1.66 -10.59 -12.54
CA SER A 68 -2.70 -9.60 -12.83
C SER A 68 -3.79 -10.16 -13.74
N ASP A 69 -3.44 -11.07 -14.65
CA ASP A 69 -4.37 -11.74 -15.56
C ASP A 69 -5.31 -12.68 -14.79
N ASP A 70 -4.79 -13.42 -13.79
CA ASP A 70 -5.60 -14.31 -12.94
C ASP A 70 -6.64 -13.52 -12.14
N LEU A 71 -6.24 -12.38 -11.56
CA LEU A 71 -7.18 -11.52 -10.85
C LEU A 71 -8.22 -10.92 -11.80
N ASN A 72 -7.80 -10.47 -12.97
CA ASN A 72 -8.74 -9.92 -13.96
C ASN A 72 -9.75 -10.98 -14.41
N HIS A 73 -9.31 -12.19 -14.70
CA HIS A 73 -10.19 -13.32 -15.04
C HIS A 73 -11.15 -13.64 -13.89
N LEU A 74 -10.65 -13.71 -12.66
CA LEU A 74 -11.46 -13.95 -11.47
C LEU A 74 -12.54 -12.87 -11.28
N LEU A 75 -12.17 -11.58 -11.36
CA LEU A 75 -13.11 -10.47 -11.18
C LEU A 75 -14.03 -10.23 -12.38
N SER A 76 -13.71 -10.76 -13.56
CA SER A 76 -14.61 -10.77 -14.71
C SER A 76 -15.70 -11.82 -14.56
N ASN A 77 -15.33 -13.01 -14.06
CA ASN A 77 -16.27 -14.10 -13.82
C ASN A 77 -17.06 -13.94 -12.51
N SER A 78 -16.49 -13.22 -11.53
CA SER A 78 -17.08 -13.04 -10.19
C SER A 78 -16.86 -11.61 -9.68
N PRO A 79 -17.52 -10.60 -10.29
CA PRO A 79 -17.27 -9.18 -9.96
C PRO A 79 -17.62 -8.82 -8.52
N HIS A 80 -18.52 -9.57 -7.89
CA HIS A 80 -18.89 -9.38 -6.48
C HIS A 80 -17.71 -9.63 -5.51
N LEU A 81 -16.64 -10.31 -5.94
CA LEU A 81 -15.45 -10.52 -5.10
C LEU A 81 -14.61 -9.25 -4.93
N ALA A 82 -14.72 -8.30 -5.85
CA ALA A 82 -13.97 -7.05 -5.79
C ALA A 82 -14.25 -6.23 -4.52
N VAL A 83 -15.48 -6.34 -3.95
CA VAL A 83 -15.86 -5.62 -2.72
C VAL A 83 -15.14 -6.11 -1.46
N TYR A 84 -14.55 -7.30 -1.51
CA TYR A 84 -13.78 -7.85 -0.39
C TYR A 84 -12.31 -7.43 -0.41
N VAL A 85 -11.81 -6.91 -1.55
CA VAL A 85 -10.40 -6.50 -1.67
C VAL A 85 -10.23 -5.17 -0.94
N LEU A 86 -9.53 -5.22 0.20
CA LEU A 86 -9.24 -4.07 1.05
C LEU A 86 -7.77 -3.63 0.91
N ASN A 87 -6.88 -4.59 0.65
CA ASN A 87 -5.43 -4.34 0.56
C ASN A 87 -4.91 -4.86 -0.78
N LEU A 88 -4.21 -4.02 -1.51
CA LEU A 88 -3.54 -4.37 -2.76
C LEU A 88 -2.03 -4.14 -2.63
N ASP A 89 -1.24 -5.19 -2.78
CA ASP A 89 0.22 -5.13 -2.92
C ASP A 89 0.58 -5.34 -4.40
N TYR A 90 0.89 -4.25 -5.09
CA TYR A 90 1.23 -4.27 -6.51
C TYR A 90 2.74 -4.20 -6.70
N ARG A 91 3.31 -5.29 -7.18
CA ARG A 91 4.76 -5.45 -7.39
C ARG A 91 5.09 -5.31 -8.86
N VAL A 92 5.76 -4.21 -9.19
CA VAL A 92 6.20 -3.91 -10.54
C VAL A 92 7.57 -4.53 -10.78
N ASN A 93 7.69 -5.31 -11.85
CA ASN A 93 8.98 -5.79 -12.32
C ASN A 93 9.25 -5.24 -13.73
N LYS A 94 10.48 -4.76 -13.95
CA LYS A 94 10.89 -4.13 -15.19
C LYS A 94 11.23 -5.14 -16.30
N ASN A 95 10.26 -5.83 -16.85
CA ASN A 95 10.44 -6.46 -18.14
C ASN A 95 9.69 -5.64 -19.21
N GLU A 96 10.39 -5.21 -20.25
CA GLU A 96 9.92 -4.29 -21.30
C GLU A 96 8.60 -4.70 -21.99
N PHE A 97 8.22 -5.96 -21.91
CA PHE A 97 7.00 -6.50 -22.50
C PHE A 97 5.69 -6.14 -21.77
N VAL A 98 5.75 -5.44 -20.62
CA VAL A 98 4.59 -5.21 -19.75
C VAL A 98 3.85 -3.91 -20.08
N LYS A 99 4.44 -2.99 -20.86
CA LYS A 99 3.89 -1.63 -21.05
C LYS A 99 2.47 -1.62 -21.63
N GLU A 100 2.14 -2.50 -22.56
CA GLU A 100 0.80 -2.54 -23.15
C GLU A 100 -0.24 -3.23 -22.25
N ARG A 101 0.17 -4.21 -21.47
CA ARG A 101 -0.72 -4.98 -20.61
C ARG A 101 -1.25 -4.19 -19.42
N ILE A 102 -0.51 -3.22 -18.94
CA ILE A 102 -0.89 -2.50 -17.72
C ILE A 102 -2.16 -1.67 -17.89
N LEU A 103 -2.43 -1.17 -19.09
CA LEU A 103 -3.64 -0.40 -19.40
C LEU A 103 -4.93 -1.24 -19.25
N TRP A 104 -4.84 -2.55 -19.43
CA TRP A 104 -5.98 -3.46 -19.27
C TRP A 104 -6.37 -3.65 -17.80
N LEU A 105 -5.46 -3.32 -16.88
CA LEU A 105 -5.73 -3.40 -15.44
C LEU A 105 -6.65 -2.27 -14.96
N LEU A 106 -6.73 -1.16 -15.68
CA LEU A 106 -7.51 -0.01 -15.25
C LEU A 106 -9.00 -0.32 -15.04
N PRO A 107 -9.72 -1.03 -15.95
CA PRO A 107 -11.10 -1.43 -15.71
C PRO A 107 -11.26 -2.36 -14.50
N MET A 108 -10.28 -3.25 -14.26
CA MET A 108 -10.27 -4.13 -13.11
C MET A 108 -10.10 -3.34 -11.82
N PHE A 109 -9.12 -2.45 -11.77
CA PHE A 109 -8.85 -1.63 -10.59
C PHE A 109 -10.03 -0.73 -10.21
N LYS A 110 -10.77 -0.19 -11.19
CA LYS A 110 -12.00 0.57 -10.93
C LYS A 110 -13.07 -0.19 -10.15
N LYS A 111 -13.02 -1.54 -10.18
CA LYS A 111 -13.95 -2.39 -9.41
C LYS A 111 -13.58 -2.46 -7.91
N LEU A 112 -12.35 -2.10 -7.51
CA LEU A 112 -11.84 -2.20 -6.15
C LEU A 112 -12.31 -1.05 -5.26
N ILE A 113 -13.60 -0.74 -5.28
CA ILE A 113 -14.20 0.44 -4.64
C ILE A 113 -14.06 0.52 -3.11
N LYS A 114 -13.67 -0.57 -2.44
CA LYS A 114 -13.44 -0.63 -0.99
C LYS A 114 -11.95 -0.69 -0.62
N LEU A 115 -11.05 -0.43 -1.57
CA LEU A 115 -9.63 -0.47 -1.33
C LEU A 115 -9.22 0.53 -0.25
N GLN A 116 -8.60 0.06 0.82
CA GLN A 116 -8.16 0.85 1.98
C GLN A 116 -6.65 1.01 2.04
N SER A 117 -5.91 0.03 1.55
CA SER A 117 -4.45 0.03 1.55
C SER A 117 -3.89 -0.32 0.19
N LEU A 118 -2.98 0.51 -0.29
CA LEU A 118 -2.26 0.30 -1.55
C LEU A 118 -0.75 0.31 -1.28
N ARG A 119 -0.10 -0.79 -1.63
CA ARG A 119 1.36 -0.88 -1.67
C ARG A 119 1.80 -0.96 -3.12
N ILE A 120 2.74 -0.10 -3.51
CA ILE A 120 3.40 -0.12 -4.82
C ILE A 120 4.88 -0.36 -4.58
N SER A 121 5.39 -1.47 -5.10
CA SER A 121 6.78 -1.86 -4.92
C SER A 121 7.44 -2.13 -6.26
N TYR A 122 8.51 -1.40 -6.57
CA TYR A 122 9.34 -1.73 -7.72
C TYR A 122 10.43 -2.70 -7.28
N MET A 123 10.51 -3.85 -7.94
CA MET A 123 11.58 -4.81 -7.68
C MET A 123 12.86 -4.29 -8.35
N LEU A 124 13.91 -4.12 -7.56
CA LEU A 124 15.21 -3.63 -8.05
C LEU A 124 15.83 -4.65 -9.03
N SER A 125 15.86 -4.34 -10.30
CA SER A 125 16.85 -4.93 -11.19
C SER A 125 18.15 -4.10 -11.10
N ARG A 126 19.31 -4.77 -11.17
CA ARG A 126 20.64 -4.19 -10.89
C ARG A 126 21.01 -2.95 -11.72
N SER A 127 20.30 -2.60 -12.77
CA SER A 127 20.73 -1.57 -13.72
C SER A 127 19.85 -0.32 -13.80
N ASP A 128 18.56 -0.37 -13.45
CA ASP A 128 17.67 0.77 -13.67
C ASP A 128 16.61 0.95 -12.60
N GLU A 129 16.66 2.09 -11.92
CA GLU A 129 15.58 2.57 -11.07
C GLU A 129 14.35 2.93 -11.92
N SER A 130 13.17 2.51 -11.49
CA SER A 130 11.95 2.78 -12.23
C SER A 130 11.51 4.23 -12.06
N ASP A 131 11.44 4.93 -13.19
CA ASP A 131 10.99 6.30 -13.23
C ASP A 131 9.45 6.35 -13.26
N TRP A 132 8.86 6.81 -12.15
CA TRP A 132 7.42 6.94 -12.02
C TRP A 132 6.81 7.87 -13.05
N MET A 133 7.47 9.00 -13.35
CA MET A 133 6.94 10.02 -14.25
C MET A 133 6.76 9.55 -15.67
N SER A 134 7.69 8.72 -16.17
CA SER A 134 7.67 8.19 -17.53
C SER A 134 6.96 6.84 -17.63
N SER A 135 6.54 6.26 -16.51
CA SER A 135 5.98 4.92 -16.48
C SER A 135 4.52 4.89 -16.95
N SER A 136 4.17 3.84 -17.70
CA SER A 136 2.78 3.52 -18.03
C SER A 136 1.96 3.15 -16.79
N GLU A 137 2.65 2.65 -15.77
CA GLU A 137 2.09 2.27 -14.47
C GLU A 137 1.46 3.45 -13.76
N ARG A 138 2.07 4.65 -13.86
CA ARG A 138 1.51 5.86 -13.27
C ARG A 138 0.09 6.14 -13.76
N LYS A 139 -0.17 5.99 -15.08
CA LYS A 139 -1.50 6.23 -15.66
C LYS A 139 -2.59 5.34 -15.08
N VAL A 140 -2.21 4.13 -14.65
CA VAL A 140 -3.13 3.11 -14.11
C VAL A 140 -3.22 3.19 -12.59
N LEU A 141 -2.10 3.46 -11.90
CA LEU A 141 -2.04 3.45 -10.44
C LEU A 141 -2.44 4.79 -9.82
N LEU A 142 -2.26 5.91 -10.55
CA LEU A 142 -2.64 7.24 -10.06
C LEU A 142 -4.14 7.33 -9.70
N PRO A 143 -5.10 6.83 -10.51
CA PRO A 143 -6.50 6.78 -10.10
C PRO A 143 -6.75 5.99 -8.82
N LEU A 144 -5.95 4.93 -8.53
CA LEU A 144 -6.07 4.17 -7.29
C LEU A 144 -5.61 4.97 -6.08
N LEU A 145 -4.56 5.79 -6.22
CA LEU A 145 -4.08 6.67 -5.15
C LEU A 145 -5.19 7.65 -4.71
N HIS A 146 -6.09 8.00 -5.62
CA HIS A 146 -7.17 8.96 -5.36
C HIS A 146 -8.49 8.32 -4.92
N PHE A 147 -8.51 7.02 -4.63
CA PHE A 147 -9.73 6.39 -4.12
C PHE A 147 -10.12 6.98 -2.75
N PRO A 148 -11.39 7.38 -2.58
CA PRO A 148 -11.84 8.00 -1.34
C PRO A 148 -11.80 7.05 -0.14
N THR A 149 -11.76 5.75 -0.38
CA THR A 149 -11.65 4.74 0.68
C THR A 149 -10.19 4.48 1.10
N LEU A 150 -9.20 5.00 0.34
CA LEU A 150 -7.80 4.73 0.59
C LEU A 150 -7.28 5.50 1.80
N THR A 151 -6.83 4.77 2.82
CA THR A 151 -6.32 5.33 4.08
C THR A 151 -4.84 5.05 4.31
N SER A 152 -4.27 4.10 3.56
CA SER A 152 -2.87 3.69 3.71
C SER A 152 -2.19 3.55 2.36
N ILE A 153 -1.03 4.18 2.20
CA ILE A 153 -0.18 4.08 1.01
C ILE A 153 1.22 3.67 1.43
N SER A 154 1.80 2.70 0.73
CA SER A 154 3.20 2.29 0.89
C SER A 154 3.91 2.31 -0.47
N LEU A 155 4.97 3.11 -0.58
CA LEU A 155 5.75 3.34 -1.79
C LEU A 155 7.16 2.80 -1.60
N THR A 156 7.58 1.85 -2.44
CA THR A 156 8.88 1.18 -2.30
C THR A 156 9.68 1.22 -3.60
N ASN A 157 10.95 1.67 -3.52
CA ASN A 157 11.90 1.71 -4.63
C ASN A 157 11.40 2.49 -5.87
N ILE A 158 10.75 3.63 -5.65
CA ILE A 158 10.24 4.48 -6.73
C ILE A 158 11.17 5.68 -6.92
N LYS A 159 11.49 5.99 -8.18
CA LYS A 159 12.26 7.17 -8.58
C LYS A 159 11.36 8.21 -9.22
N ASN A 160 11.71 9.48 -9.03
CA ASN A 160 11.01 10.64 -9.60
C ASN A 160 9.51 10.68 -9.26
N PHE A 161 9.16 10.27 -8.04
CA PHE A 161 7.78 10.35 -7.56
C PHE A 161 7.42 11.82 -7.26
N PRO A 162 6.44 12.43 -7.94
CA PRO A 162 6.00 13.78 -7.62
C PRO A 162 5.08 13.73 -6.41
N ILE A 163 5.41 14.50 -5.38
CA ILE A 163 4.57 14.58 -4.17
C ILE A 163 3.15 15.08 -4.50
N ALA A 164 3.02 15.87 -5.57
CA ALA A 164 1.73 16.36 -6.06
C ALA A 164 0.73 15.24 -6.40
N ASP A 165 1.19 14.04 -6.74
CA ASP A 165 0.32 12.88 -6.99
C ASP A 165 -0.43 12.43 -5.71
N LEU A 166 0.01 12.85 -4.53
CA LEU A 166 -0.70 12.60 -3.26
C LEU A 166 -1.80 13.62 -2.96
N ALA A 167 -1.92 14.71 -3.73
CA ALA A 167 -2.88 15.78 -3.45
C ALA A 167 -4.35 15.33 -3.49
N GLY A 168 -4.64 14.24 -4.21
CA GLY A 168 -5.98 13.63 -4.28
C GLY A 168 -6.29 12.62 -3.17
N CYS A 169 -5.33 12.31 -2.30
CA CYS A 169 -5.47 11.25 -1.28
C CYS A 169 -6.17 11.78 -0.01
N VAL A 170 -7.44 12.18 -0.12
CA VAL A 170 -8.20 12.92 0.90
C VAL A 170 -8.28 12.25 2.29
N ASN A 171 -8.33 10.94 2.32
CA ASN A 171 -8.51 10.16 3.55
C ASN A 171 -7.23 9.43 3.97
N LEU A 172 -6.08 9.84 3.43
CA LEU A 172 -4.79 9.22 3.74
C LEU A 172 -4.41 9.48 5.21
N LYS A 173 -4.28 8.41 5.98
CA LYS A 173 -3.88 8.41 7.39
C LYS A 173 -2.49 7.83 7.61
N ARG A 174 -2.06 6.93 6.74
CA ARG A 174 -0.76 6.25 6.86
C ARG A 174 0.01 6.34 5.55
N LEU A 175 1.21 6.85 5.62
CA LEU A 175 2.16 6.91 4.51
C LEU A 175 3.45 6.19 4.89
N GLU A 176 3.84 5.23 4.05
CA GLU A 176 5.11 4.51 4.19
C GLU A 176 5.97 4.75 2.95
N ILE A 177 7.20 5.14 3.17
CA ILE A 177 8.17 5.48 2.14
C ILE A 177 9.42 4.65 2.35
N HIS A 178 9.73 3.79 1.39
CA HIS A 178 10.90 2.93 1.41
C HIS A 178 11.74 3.18 0.15
N SER A 179 12.97 3.67 0.32
CA SER A 179 13.88 3.94 -0.83
C SER A 179 13.24 4.77 -1.94
N LEU A 180 12.52 5.83 -1.56
CA LEU A 180 11.87 6.74 -2.49
C LEU A 180 12.82 7.86 -2.90
N LYS A 181 12.92 8.13 -4.21
CA LYS A 181 13.58 9.32 -4.75
C LYS A 181 12.52 10.24 -5.32
N CYS A 182 12.26 11.35 -4.64
CA CYS A 182 11.31 12.35 -5.09
C CYS A 182 11.95 13.28 -6.13
N SER A 183 11.16 13.72 -7.10
CA SER A 183 11.55 14.77 -8.03
C SER A 183 11.14 16.14 -7.46
N PRO A 184 12.07 17.09 -7.28
CA PRO A 184 11.72 18.46 -6.87
C PRO A 184 10.97 19.21 -7.97
N ASN A 185 11.21 18.84 -9.23
CA ASN A 185 10.64 19.50 -10.40
C ASN A 185 9.50 18.70 -11.05
N GLY A 186 9.08 17.62 -10.40
CA GLY A 186 7.97 16.81 -10.89
C GLY A 186 6.69 17.62 -10.81
N VAL A 187 6.30 18.25 -11.91
CA VAL A 187 4.96 18.79 -12.06
C VAL A 187 4.01 17.59 -12.00
N GLY A 188 3.49 17.34 -10.80
CA GLY A 188 2.45 16.35 -10.62
C GLY A 188 1.23 16.75 -11.41
N THR A 189 0.48 15.80 -11.88
CA THR A 189 -0.82 16.09 -12.49
C THR A 189 -1.78 16.37 -11.36
N PHE A 190 -1.98 17.66 -11.03
CA PHE A 190 -3.06 18.01 -10.12
C PHE A 190 -4.40 17.62 -10.73
N LEU A 191 -5.27 17.12 -9.90
CA LEU A 191 -6.66 16.91 -10.28
C LEU A 191 -7.27 18.25 -10.73
N GLU A 192 -8.12 18.25 -11.73
CA GLU A 192 -8.87 19.45 -12.16
C GLU A 192 -9.67 20.03 -10.98
N ILE A 193 -10.16 19.14 -10.10
CA ILE A 193 -10.87 19.52 -8.88
C ILE A 193 -10.10 18.93 -7.70
N LEU A 194 -9.39 19.79 -6.97
CA LEU A 194 -8.71 19.40 -5.74
C LEU A 194 -9.72 19.29 -4.59
N PRO A 195 -9.55 18.30 -3.71
CA PRO A 195 -10.35 18.21 -2.50
C PRO A 195 -10.18 19.46 -1.63
N PRO A 196 -11.21 19.90 -0.87
CA PRO A 196 -11.17 21.17 -0.10
C PRO A 196 -10.13 21.14 1.02
N THR A 197 -9.84 19.95 1.56
CA THR A 197 -8.91 19.76 2.68
C THR A 197 -7.71 18.91 2.29
N PRO A 198 -6.52 19.19 2.82
CA PRO A 198 -5.35 18.32 2.69
C PRO A 198 -5.58 16.99 3.41
N ALA A 199 -4.80 15.97 3.06
CA ALA A 199 -4.78 14.70 3.80
C ALA A 199 -4.20 14.90 5.21
N MET A 200 -4.92 14.44 6.23
CA MET A 200 -4.49 14.53 7.64
C MET A 200 -3.77 13.25 8.04
N LEU A 201 -2.44 13.28 8.01
CA LEU A 201 -1.63 12.09 8.26
C LEU A 201 -1.55 11.79 9.76
N GLU A 202 -1.80 10.51 10.12
CA GLU A 202 -1.68 10.03 11.51
C GLU A 202 -0.38 9.23 11.74
N ARG A 203 0.13 8.54 10.71
CA ARG A 203 1.35 7.72 10.80
C ARG A 203 2.23 7.92 9.57
N LEU A 204 3.51 8.13 9.82
CA LEU A 204 4.54 8.26 8.80
C LEU A 204 5.68 7.26 9.06
N VAL A 205 5.99 6.45 8.04
CA VAL A 205 7.14 5.52 8.06
C VAL A 205 8.10 5.92 6.95
N ILE A 206 9.36 6.17 7.31
CA ILE A 206 10.40 6.62 6.38
C ILE A 206 11.61 5.72 6.50
N ASN A 207 11.82 4.89 5.50
CA ASN A 207 12.98 4.01 5.38
C ASN A 207 13.79 4.37 4.12
N THR A 208 14.22 5.62 4.06
CA THR A 208 15.08 6.13 3.00
C THR A 208 16.38 6.56 3.65
N GLY A 209 17.52 6.14 3.16
CA GLY A 209 18.81 6.64 3.67
C GLY A 209 19.02 8.15 3.45
N ASN A 210 18.02 8.89 2.95
CA ASN A 210 18.08 10.30 2.58
C ASN A 210 16.88 11.05 3.19
N VAL A 211 17.13 12.26 3.66
CA VAL A 211 16.14 13.18 4.26
C VAL A 211 15.32 13.94 3.22
N LYS A 212 15.87 14.08 2.01
CA LYS A 212 15.24 14.88 0.94
C LYS A 212 13.76 14.58 0.70
N PRO A 213 13.29 13.31 0.72
CA PRO A 213 11.86 13.03 0.58
C PRO A 213 10.99 13.64 1.68
N VAL A 214 11.49 13.72 2.92
CA VAL A 214 10.77 14.35 4.05
C VAL A 214 10.62 15.84 3.83
N GLN A 215 11.71 16.50 3.45
CA GLN A 215 11.73 17.92 3.17
C GLN A 215 10.74 18.27 2.05
N LEU A 216 10.79 17.52 0.95
CA LEU A 216 9.86 17.71 -0.16
C LEU A 216 8.40 17.47 0.25
N LEU A 217 8.12 16.51 1.14
CA LEU A 217 6.77 16.32 1.69
C LEU A 217 6.32 17.51 2.54
N CYS A 218 7.21 18.11 3.32
CA CYS A 218 6.91 19.27 4.15
C CYS A 218 6.68 20.52 3.31
N ASP A 219 7.44 20.70 2.24
CA ASP A 219 7.41 21.91 1.40
C ASP A 219 6.32 21.87 0.31
N ALA A 220 5.81 20.65 0.02
CA ALA A 220 4.87 20.49 -1.08
C ALA A 220 3.55 21.19 -0.82
N GLN A 221 3.22 22.11 -1.73
CA GLN A 221 1.98 22.89 -1.71
C GLN A 221 1.10 22.56 -2.91
N ARG A 222 -0.17 22.70 -2.70
CA ARG A 222 -1.22 22.67 -3.71
C ARG A 222 -1.27 24.02 -4.45
N PRO A 223 -1.91 24.11 -5.62
CA PRO A 223 -2.10 25.39 -6.31
C PRO A 223 -2.84 26.44 -5.50
N ASP A 224 -3.67 26.05 -4.52
CA ASP A 224 -4.38 26.95 -3.60
C ASP A 224 -3.52 27.42 -2.40
N GLY A 225 -2.21 27.11 -2.40
CA GLY A 225 -1.26 27.48 -1.34
C GLY A 225 -1.34 26.62 -0.07
N LYS A 226 -2.28 25.69 0.01
CA LYS A 226 -2.38 24.76 1.15
C LYS A 226 -1.36 23.64 1.02
N PRO A 227 -0.93 23.01 2.14
CA PRO A 227 -0.06 21.84 2.07
C PRO A 227 -0.77 20.66 1.37
N ILE A 228 -0.01 19.79 0.72
CA ILE A 228 -0.56 18.54 0.16
C ILE A 228 -0.92 17.59 1.30
N ILE A 229 -0.08 17.51 2.33
CA ILE A 229 -0.28 16.70 3.53
C ILE A 229 -0.22 17.60 4.76
N ASP A 230 -1.22 17.47 5.63
CA ASP A 230 -1.24 18.11 6.94
C ASP A 230 -0.68 17.17 8.00
N PHE A 231 0.42 17.58 8.63
CA PHE A 231 1.10 16.83 9.69
C PHE A 231 0.62 17.20 11.11
N SER A 232 -0.34 18.11 11.26
CA SER A 232 -0.84 18.53 12.58
C SER A 232 -1.46 17.38 13.38
N SER A 233 -2.01 16.37 12.67
CA SER A 233 -2.61 15.16 13.26
C SER A 233 -1.64 14.00 13.39
N LEU A 234 -0.35 14.18 13.06
CA LEU A 234 0.64 13.11 13.06
C LEU A 234 0.92 12.63 14.49
N LYS A 235 0.70 11.34 14.71
CA LYS A 235 0.80 10.65 16.01
C LYS A 235 2.06 9.80 16.15
N GLU A 236 2.46 9.17 15.05
CA GLU A 236 3.58 8.22 15.04
C GLU A 236 4.50 8.45 13.85
N ILE A 237 5.79 8.55 14.12
CA ILE A 237 6.87 8.54 13.14
C ILE A 237 7.75 7.33 13.38
N ARG A 238 8.03 6.57 12.31
CA ARG A 238 9.08 5.55 12.28
C ARG A 238 10.09 5.92 11.21
N SER A 239 11.36 5.99 11.56
CA SER A 239 12.39 6.38 10.62
C SER A 239 13.69 5.62 10.87
N ASN A 240 14.40 5.31 9.78
CA ASN A 240 15.80 4.88 9.80
C ASN A 240 16.76 6.06 9.56
N ILE A 241 16.26 7.30 9.51
CA ILE A 241 17.08 8.50 9.39
C ILE A 241 17.74 8.75 10.76
N THR A 242 19.06 8.77 10.78
CA THR A 242 19.84 8.90 12.04
C THR A 242 20.07 10.35 12.47
N ARG A 243 19.88 11.31 11.54
CA ARG A 243 20.08 12.75 11.82
C ARG A 243 18.76 13.40 12.18
N LEU A 244 18.54 13.66 13.46
CA LEU A 244 17.34 14.34 13.97
C LEU A 244 17.18 15.77 13.43
N ASP A 245 18.31 16.50 13.27
CA ASP A 245 18.32 17.87 12.74
C ASP A 245 17.59 17.98 11.38
N SER A 246 17.68 16.92 10.60
CA SER A 246 17.07 16.85 9.29
C SER A 246 15.54 16.68 9.32
N MET A 247 14.96 16.41 10.49
CA MET A 247 13.53 16.24 10.70
C MET A 247 12.90 17.41 11.47
N THR A 248 13.69 18.43 11.81
CA THR A 248 13.24 19.57 12.63
C THR A 248 12.01 20.27 12.02
N GLU A 249 12.02 20.47 10.71
CA GLU A 249 10.87 21.08 10.02
C GLU A 249 9.59 20.25 10.15
N LEU A 250 9.71 18.92 9.98
CA LEU A 250 8.57 18.01 10.16
C LEU A 250 8.06 18.08 11.60
N PHE A 251 8.95 18.06 12.58
CA PHE A 251 8.58 18.13 14.00
C PHE A 251 7.87 19.47 14.32
N GLY A 252 8.31 20.58 13.72
CA GLY A 252 7.66 21.88 13.88
C GLY A 252 6.23 21.93 13.35
N LYS A 253 5.87 21.07 12.41
CA LYS A 253 4.51 20.95 11.85
C LYS A 253 3.61 19.98 12.65
N CYS A 254 4.18 19.17 13.55
CA CYS A 254 3.45 18.18 14.34
C CYS A 254 2.92 18.77 15.64
N ARG A 255 1.61 18.62 15.92
CA ARG A 255 0.99 19.08 17.18
C ARG A 255 0.66 17.90 18.14
N ASN A 256 0.45 16.72 17.58
CA ASN A 256 -0.08 15.56 18.30
C ASN A 256 0.90 14.37 18.33
N LEU A 257 2.17 14.61 18.04
CA LEU A 257 3.19 13.56 17.96
C LEU A 257 3.52 13.03 19.38
N TYR A 258 3.29 11.74 19.59
CA TYR A 258 3.59 11.10 20.89
C TYR A 258 4.49 9.87 20.76
N LYS A 259 4.77 9.40 19.54
CA LYS A 259 5.59 8.21 19.33
C LYS A 259 6.59 8.40 18.20
N ILE A 260 7.86 8.33 18.54
CA ILE A 260 8.98 8.38 17.60
C ILE A 260 9.79 7.09 17.75
N ASN A 261 9.86 6.30 16.68
CA ASN A 261 10.69 5.11 16.61
C ASN A 261 11.82 5.36 15.61
N LEU A 262 13.01 5.55 16.11
CA LEU A 262 14.22 5.65 15.29
C LEU A 262 14.90 4.28 15.29
N ALA A 263 15.00 3.64 14.12
CA ALA A 263 15.81 2.44 14.00
C ALA A 263 17.29 2.83 14.15
N SER A 264 17.92 2.46 15.28
CA SER A 264 19.38 2.58 15.38
C SER A 264 19.98 1.64 14.34
N MET A 265 20.79 2.16 13.43
CA MET A 265 21.70 1.30 12.70
C MET A 265 22.60 0.67 13.74
N SER A 266 22.52 -0.66 13.93
CA SER A 266 23.57 -1.40 14.60
C SER A 266 24.85 -1.05 13.86
N LEU A 267 25.76 -0.34 14.56
CA LEU A 267 27.12 -0.11 14.09
C LEU A 267 27.67 -1.48 13.68
N PRO A 268 28.25 -1.62 12.48
CA PRO A 268 28.93 -2.84 12.14
C PRO A 268 29.95 -3.10 13.27
N HIS A 269 29.91 -4.28 13.86
CA HIS A 269 30.91 -4.72 14.81
C HIS A 269 32.26 -4.53 14.13
N ILE A 270 33.02 -3.52 14.56
CA ILE A 270 34.41 -3.39 14.25
C ILE A 270 35.04 -4.57 14.99
N THR A 271 35.22 -5.68 14.28
CA THR A 271 36.08 -6.75 14.73
C THR A 271 37.46 -6.14 14.80
N SER A 272 37.87 -5.75 16.00
CA SER A 272 39.29 -5.46 16.34
C SER A 272 40.05 -6.75 16.06
N SER A 273 40.61 -6.86 14.86
CA SER A 273 41.69 -7.80 14.58
C SER A 273 42.88 -7.31 15.40
N SER A 274 43.04 -7.93 16.55
CA SER A 274 44.28 -7.85 17.35
C SER A 274 45.45 -8.35 16.51
N ILE A 275 46.45 -7.52 16.42
CA ILE A 275 47.82 -7.78 15.97
C ILE A 275 48.46 -8.86 16.86
#